data_dbc38c5ce5abeb725e4a821f64119838
#
_entry.id   dbc38c5ce5abeb725e4a821f64119838
#
_cell.length_a   1.000
_cell.length_b   1.000
_cell.length_c   1.000
_cell.angle_alpha   90.00
_cell.angle_beta   90.00
_cell.angle_gamma   90.00
#
_symmetry.space_group_name_H-M   'P 1'
#
loop_
_entity.id
_entity.type
_entity.pdbx_description
1 polymer ?
#
loop_
_entity_poly.entity_id
_entity_poly.type
_entity_poly.pdbx_seq_one_letter_code
_entity_poly.pdbx_strand_id
1 'polypeptide(L)'
;MSLLDKKLDKEDSEIFKIAEPIWSNLIKSSNMKDYGSFTRDFSSQMLYGANEVELGKQWAGNKLLTNLSLKKEPIGCLRRNGFVTVLFKQKSDTVPGDFLGRLVLGVEGDQVKVFGATIF
;
A
#
# COMPACT_ATOMS: atom_id res chain seq x y z
N MET A 1 17.99 12.76 15.37
CA MET A 1 18.56 12.11 14.18
C MET A 1 17.48 11.23 13.53
N SER A 2 17.27 11.40 12.26
CA SER A 2 16.31 10.56 11.54
C SER A 2 16.94 9.20 11.23
N LEU A 3 16.18 8.11 11.41
CA LEU A 3 16.58 6.76 10.99
C LEU A 3 16.10 6.47 9.56
N LEU A 4 15.42 7.43 8.92
CA LEU A 4 14.90 7.24 7.56
C LEU A 4 16.00 7.39 6.52
N ASP A 5 15.93 6.54 5.50
CA ASP A 5 16.69 6.72 4.27
C ASP A 5 16.33 8.08 3.64
N LYS A 6 17.30 8.68 2.92
CA LYS A 6 17.09 9.97 2.25
C LYS A 6 15.88 9.96 1.33
N LYS A 7 15.55 8.83 0.72
CA LYS A 7 14.40 8.69 -0.18
C LYS A 7 13.07 8.85 0.53
N LEU A 8 13.03 8.63 1.85
CA LEU A 8 11.83 8.72 2.67
C LEU A 8 11.90 9.78 3.74
N ASP A 9 13.06 10.43 3.92
CA ASP A 9 13.23 11.52 4.87
C ASP A 9 12.72 12.82 4.26
N LYS A 10 11.41 12.91 4.11
CA LYS A 10 10.70 13.96 3.41
C LYS A 10 9.46 14.37 4.19
N GLU A 11 8.91 15.54 3.87
CA GLU A 11 7.64 15.99 4.44
C GLU A 11 6.48 15.16 3.93
N ASP A 12 5.35 15.22 4.64
CA ASP A 12 4.16 14.43 4.31
C ASP A 12 3.70 14.64 2.86
N SER A 13 3.70 15.89 2.38
CA SER A 13 3.28 16.18 1.01
C SER A 13 4.12 15.46 -0.03
N GLU A 14 5.43 15.36 0.20
CA GLU A 14 6.32 14.63 -0.70
C GLU A 14 6.14 13.12 -0.58
N ILE A 15 5.91 12.63 0.64
CA ILE A 15 5.62 11.21 0.86
C ILE A 15 4.32 10.83 0.13
N PHE A 16 3.29 11.66 0.18
CA PHE A 16 2.04 11.38 -0.54
C PHE A 16 2.24 11.29 -2.04
N LYS A 17 3.13 12.11 -2.62
CA LYS A 17 3.46 12.03 -4.05
C LYS A 17 4.11 10.71 -4.42
N ILE A 18 4.92 10.16 -3.51
CA ILE A 18 5.54 8.84 -3.70
C ILE A 18 4.50 7.74 -3.53
N ALA A 19 3.66 7.84 -2.51
CA ALA A 19 2.71 6.80 -2.13
C ALA A 19 1.52 6.68 -3.08
N GLU A 20 1.06 7.79 -3.64
CA GLU A 20 -0.16 7.81 -4.46
C GLU A 20 -0.11 6.85 -5.64
N PRO A 21 0.90 6.86 -6.51
CA PRO A 21 0.94 5.92 -7.63
C PRO A 21 1.10 4.47 -7.16
N ILE A 22 1.78 4.23 -6.04
CA ILE A 22 1.94 2.89 -5.47
C ILE A 22 0.57 2.39 -4.99
N TRP A 23 -0.15 3.21 -4.21
CA TRP A 23 -1.46 2.83 -3.69
C TRP A 23 -2.48 2.64 -4.82
N SER A 24 -2.49 3.52 -5.81
CA SER A 24 -3.37 3.39 -6.98
C SER A 24 -3.11 2.10 -7.75
N ASN A 25 -1.85 1.71 -7.91
CA ASN A 25 -1.51 0.43 -8.53
C ASN A 25 -2.05 -0.74 -7.70
N LEU A 26 -1.91 -0.69 -6.39
CA LEU A 26 -2.42 -1.74 -5.50
C LEU A 26 -3.94 -1.88 -5.64
N ILE A 27 -4.67 -0.77 -5.66
CA ILE A 27 -6.13 -0.78 -5.84
C ILE A 27 -6.51 -1.40 -7.18
N LYS A 28 -5.94 -0.91 -8.28
CA LYS A 28 -6.26 -1.39 -9.63
C LYS A 28 -5.94 -2.87 -9.78
N SER A 29 -4.76 -3.28 -9.34
CA SER A 29 -4.31 -4.66 -9.47
C SER A 29 -5.12 -5.60 -8.59
N SER A 30 -5.48 -5.18 -7.38
CA SER A 30 -6.34 -5.95 -6.48
C SER A 30 -7.72 -6.17 -7.10
N ASN A 31 -8.32 -5.11 -7.65
CA ASN A 31 -9.62 -5.20 -8.30
C ASN A 31 -9.61 -6.17 -9.49
N MET A 32 -8.48 -6.25 -10.19
CA MET A 32 -8.31 -7.14 -11.34
C MET A 32 -7.77 -8.51 -10.96
N LYS A 33 -7.41 -8.73 -9.71
CA LYS A 33 -6.77 -9.96 -9.23
C LYS A 33 -5.47 -10.23 -10.00
N ASP A 34 -4.74 -9.17 -10.34
CA ASP A 34 -3.50 -9.24 -11.11
C ASP A 34 -2.31 -9.30 -10.15
N TYR A 35 -1.88 -10.49 -9.83
CA TYR A 35 -0.79 -10.73 -8.88
C TYR A 35 0.51 -10.04 -9.30
N GLY A 36 0.90 -10.17 -10.56
CA GLY A 36 2.16 -9.60 -11.07
C GLY A 36 2.22 -8.08 -10.88
N SER A 37 1.15 -7.38 -11.27
CA SER A 37 1.08 -5.93 -11.12
C SER A 37 0.92 -5.53 -9.64
N PHE A 38 0.17 -6.32 -8.88
CA PHE A 38 -0.08 -6.04 -7.46
C PHE A 38 1.23 -6.04 -6.66
N THR A 39 2.13 -6.97 -6.96
CA THR A 39 3.39 -7.15 -6.24
C THR A 39 4.56 -6.35 -6.83
N ARG A 40 4.31 -5.52 -7.83
CA ARG A 40 5.34 -4.77 -8.54
C ARG A 40 6.31 -4.04 -7.62
N ASP A 41 5.80 -3.39 -6.58
CA ASP A 41 6.60 -2.55 -5.68
C ASP A 41 6.89 -3.22 -4.33
N PHE A 42 6.61 -4.51 -4.20
CA PHE A 42 6.81 -5.23 -2.94
C PHE A 42 8.30 -5.44 -2.65
N SER A 43 8.67 -5.28 -1.39
CA SER A 43 9.98 -5.70 -0.90
C SER A 43 10.10 -7.22 -0.98
N SER A 44 11.32 -7.73 -0.96
CA SER A 44 11.54 -9.18 -0.94
C SER A 44 10.93 -9.81 0.32
N GLN A 45 11.00 -9.11 1.45
CA GLN A 45 10.40 -9.57 2.69
C GLN A 45 8.88 -9.72 2.56
N MET A 46 8.22 -8.75 1.95
CA MET A 46 6.77 -8.80 1.75
C MET A 46 6.36 -9.89 0.76
N LEU A 47 7.13 -10.06 -0.31
CA LEU A 47 6.88 -11.12 -1.30
C LEU A 47 6.93 -12.52 -0.67
N TYR A 48 7.78 -12.71 0.30
CA TYR A 48 7.90 -13.98 0.99
C TYR A 48 6.59 -14.41 1.66
N GLY A 49 5.88 -13.47 2.30
CA GLY A 49 4.60 -13.74 2.97
C GLY A 49 3.37 -13.59 2.09
N ALA A 50 3.48 -12.79 1.01
CA ALA A 50 2.35 -12.47 0.14
C ALA A 50 2.51 -13.15 -1.21
N ASN A 51 2.57 -14.49 -1.18
CA ASN A 51 2.69 -15.28 -2.41
C ASN A 51 1.35 -15.37 -3.16
N GLU A 52 1.40 -15.89 -4.39
CA GLU A 52 0.24 -15.92 -5.28
C GLU A 52 -0.93 -16.71 -4.70
N VAL A 53 -0.64 -17.81 -4.02
CA VAL A 53 -1.68 -18.65 -3.41
C VAL A 53 -2.39 -17.88 -2.30
N GLU A 54 -1.64 -17.22 -1.42
CA GLU A 54 -2.20 -16.47 -0.30
C GLU A 54 -3.02 -15.28 -0.77
N LEU A 55 -2.54 -14.53 -1.78
CA LEU A 55 -3.30 -13.41 -2.34
C LEU A 55 -4.56 -13.90 -3.05
N GLY A 56 -4.48 -15.01 -3.75
CA GLY A 56 -5.65 -15.61 -4.38
C GLY A 56 -6.74 -15.95 -3.36
N LYS A 57 -6.35 -16.49 -2.21
CA LYS A 57 -7.28 -16.79 -1.11
C LYS A 57 -7.92 -15.51 -0.55
N GLN A 58 -7.13 -14.46 -0.35
CA GLN A 58 -7.64 -13.19 0.17
C GLN A 58 -8.64 -12.57 -0.80
N TRP A 59 -8.34 -12.56 -2.10
CA TRP A 59 -9.25 -12.01 -3.11
C TRP A 59 -10.54 -12.83 -3.24
N ALA A 60 -10.45 -14.14 -3.10
CA ALA A 60 -11.63 -15.01 -3.14
C ALA A 60 -12.49 -14.87 -1.88
N GLY A 61 -11.86 -14.65 -0.73
CA GLY A 61 -12.54 -14.61 0.56
C GLY A 61 -13.02 -13.23 1.01
N ASN A 62 -12.58 -12.16 0.37
CA ASN A 62 -12.92 -10.79 0.78
C ASN A 62 -13.24 -9.92 -0.41
N LYS A 63 -14.52 -9.73 -0.67
CA LYS A 63 -15.00 -8.95 -1.82
C LYS A 63 -14.63 -7.48 -1.76
N LEU A 64 -14.36 -6.94 -0.59
CA LEU A 64 -13.90 -5.56 -0.45
C LEU A 64 -12.61 -5.36 -1.25
N LEU A 65 -11.70 -6.32 -1.20
CA LEU A 65 -10.38 -6.20 -1.84
C LEU A 65 -10.42 -6.16 -3.37
N THR A 66 -11.53 -6.54 -3.97
CA THR A 66 -11.69 -6.55 -5.43
C THR A 66 -12.71 -5.53 -5.92
N ASN A 67 -13.16 -4.63 -5.03
CA ASN A 67 -14.15 -3.60 -5.35
C ASN A 67 -13.76 -2.25 -4.73
N LEU A 68 -12.48 -1.94 -4.73
CA LEU A 68 -11.98 -0.69 -4.17
C LEU A 68 -12.14 0.45 -5.16
N SER A 69 -12.58 1.61 -4.67
CA SER A 69 -12.66 2.82 -5.47
C SER A 69 -11.29 3.46 -5.63
N LEU A 70 -11.07 4.15 -6.75
CA LEU A 70 -9.91 5.01 -6.90
C LEU A 70 -10.03 6.29 -6.05
N LYS A 71 -11.19 6.54 -5.48
CA LYS A 71 -11.41 7.68 -4.59
C LYS A 71 -10.79 7.40 -3.23
N LYS A 72 -9.84 8.23 -2.86
CA LYS A 72 -9.11 8.14 -1.60
C LYS A 72 -8.59 9.51 -1.21
N GLU A 73 -8.32 9.68 0.06
CA GLU A 73 -7.75 10.91 0.58
C GLU A 73 -6.58 10.58 1.50
N PRO A 74 -5.44 11.28 1.40
CA PRO A 74 -4.36 11.09 2.36
C PRO A 74 -4.79 11.62 3.73
N ILE A 75 -4.50 10.87 4.78
CA ILE A 75 -4.78 11.26 6.15
C ILE A 75 -3.53 11.78 6.84
N GLY A 76 -2.42 11.05 6.71
CA GLY A 76 -1.18 11.41 7.38
C GLY A 76 -0.13 10.34 7.22
N CYS A 77 1.02 10.60 7.82
CA CYS A 77 2.14 9.67 7.81
C CYS A 77 2.64 9.43 9.23
N LEU A 78 3.03 8.21 9.50
CA LEU A 78 3.71 7.83 10.74
C LEU A 78 5.10 7.33 10.39
N ARG A 79 6.09 7.76 11.15
CA ARG A 79 7.50 7.39 10.92
C ARG A 79 8.01 6.62 12.11
N ARG A 80 8.49 5.40 11.85
CA ARG A 80 8.93 4.51 12.93
C ARG A 80 9.88 3.45 12.39
N ASN A 81 10.99 3.26 13.08
CA ASN A 81 11.95 2.17 12.78
C ASN A 81 12.45 2.15 11.33
N GLY A 82 12.65 3.33 10.73
CA GLY A 82 13.12 3.44 9.36
C GLY A 82 12.04 3.29 8.29
N PHE A 83 10.78 3.14 8.70
CA PHE A 83 9.64 3.02 7.79
C PHE A 83 8.74 4.25 7.86
N VAL A 84 8.03 4.50 6.76
CA VAL A 84 6.95 5.48 6.72
C VAL A 84 5.66 4.74 6.46
N THR A 85 4.70 4.86 7.39
CA THR A 85 3.36 4.34 7.20
C THR A 85 2.47 5.48 6.71
N VAL A 86 1.93 5.30 5.51
CA VAL A 86 1.03 6.29 4.89
C VAL A 86 -0.40 5.84 5.10
N LEU A 87 -1.23 6.73 5.60
CA LEU A 87 -2.63 6.43 5.90
C LEU A 87 -3.54 7.13 4.90
N PHE A 88 -4.50 6.38 4.36
CA PHE A 88 -5.48 6.86 3.40
C PHE A 88 -6.90 6.58 3.90
N LYS A 89 -7.79 7.50 3.64
CA LYS A 89 -9.21 7.28 3.73
C LYS A 89 -9.66 6.69 2.38
N GLN A 90 -10.05 5.44 2.38
CA GLN A 90 -10.32 4.66 1.17
C GLN A 90 -11.82 4.40 1.03
N LYS A 91 -12.34 4.50 -0.19
CA LYS A 91 -13.73 4.18 -0.50
C LYS A 91 -13.81 2.85 -1.23
N SER A 92 -14.98 2.25 -1.21
CA SER A 92 -15.32 1.07 -1.99
C SER A 92 -16.40 1.42 -3.01
N ASP A 93 -16.42 0.72 -4.14
CA ASP A 93 -17.46 0.89 -5.17
C ASP A 93 -18.74 0.15 -4.80
N THR A 94 -18.69 -0.80 -3.88
CA THR A 94 -19.83 -1.66 -3.55
C THR A 94 -20.24 -1.59 -2.08
N VAL A 95 -19.32 -1.25 -1.18
CA VAL A 95 -19.60 -1.20 0.27
C VAL A 95 -19.57 0.26 0.71
N PRO A 96 -20.65 0.79 1.28
CA PRO A 96 -20.68 2.17 1.75
C PRO A 96 -19.81 2.37 2.98
N GLY A 97 -19.35 3.60 3.19
CA GLY A 97 -18.54 3.99 4.34
C GLY A 97 -17.10 4.26 3.99
N ASP A 98 -16.34 4.54 5.01
CA ASP A 98 -14.91 4.85 4.89
C ASP A 98 -14.08 3.70 5.44
N PHE A 99 -12.98 3.42 4.76
CA PHE A 99 -12.02 2.40 5.16
C PHE A 99 -10.67 3.04 5.38
N LEU A 100 -9.87 2.44 6.25
CA LEU A 100 -8.51 2.89 6.50
C LEU A 100 -7.55 2.09 5.62
N GLY A 101 -6.92 2.78 4.68
CA GLY A 101 -5.82 2.21 3.91
C GLY A 101 -4.50 2.47 4.63
N ARG A 102 -3.67 1.47 4.77
CA ARG A 102 -2.38 1.56 5.45
C ARG A 102 -1.31 1.00 4.54
N LEU A 103 -0.35 1.86 4.15
CA LEU A 103 0.75 1.52 3.26
C LEU A 103 2.06 1.76 3.99
N VAL A 104 2.85 0.70 4.18
CA VAL A 104 4.15 0.81 4.83
C VAL A 104 5.22 0.85 3.76
N LEU A 105 5.98 1.95 3.71
CA LEU A 105 7.08 2.16 2.77
C LEU A 105 8.42 2.06 3.48
N GLY A 106 9.36 1.44 2.82
CA GLY A 106 10.76 1.37 3.25
C GLY A 106 11.65 1.43 2.04
N VAL A 107 12.96 1.27 2.24
CA VAL A 107 13.93 1.23 1.15
C VAL A 107 14.60 -0.12 1.14
N GLU A 108 14.67 -0.74 -0.04
CA GLU A 108 15.41 -1.97 -0.27
C GLU A 108 16.35 -1.74 -1.46
N GLY A 109 17.64 -1.89 -1.22
CA GLY A 109 18.63 -1.46 -2.19
C GLY A 109 18.53 0.06 -2.34
N ASP A 110 18.34 0.53 -3.56
CA ASP A 110 18.19 1.95 -3.87
C ASP A 110 16.76 2.36 -4.17
N GLN A 111 15.78 1.52 -3.83
CA GLN A 111 14.39 1.74 -4.24
C GLN A 111 13.45 1.76 -3.06
N VAL A 112 12.45 2.64 -3.16
CA VAL A 112 11.30 2.63 -2.24
C VAL A 112 10.46 1.42 -2.58
N LYS A 113 10.17 0.60 -1.55
CA LYS A 113 9.40 -0.63 -1.69
C LYS A 113 8.28 -0.68 -0.66
N VAL A 114 7.29 -1.52 -0.95
CA VAL A 114 6.17 -1.76 -0.04
C VAL A 114 6.53 -2.89 0.92
N PHE A 115 6.45 -2.60 2.21
CA PHE A 115 6.71 -3.55 3.29
C PHE A 115 5.43 -3.99 4.00
N GLY A 116 4.32 -3.36 3.71
CA GLY A 116 3.01 -3.72 4.23
C GLY A 116 1.91 -2.95 3.54
N ALA A 117 0.76 -3.58 3.35
CA ALA A 117 -0.42 -2.94 2.77
C ALA A 117 -1.66 -3.63 3.32
N THR A 118 -2.53 -2.87 3.98
CA THR A 118 -3.75 -3.40 4.59
C THR A 118 -4.90 -2.41 4.44
N ILE A 119 -6.13 -2.94 4.53
CA ILE A 119 -7.35 -2.14 4.57
C ILE A 119 -8.20 -2.63 5.74
N PHE A 120 -8.71 -1.69 6.50
CA PHE A 120 -9.56 -1.98 7.65
C PHE A 120 -10.97 -1.45 7.49
#